data_b3ae7f9313976c84f7efe1d8a8523933
#
_entry.id   b3ae7f9313976c84f7efe1d8a8523933
#
_cell.length_a   1.000
_cell.length_b   1.000
_cell.length_c   1.000
_cell.angle_alpha   90.00
_cell.angle_beta   90.00
_cell.angle_gamma   90.00
#
_symmetry.space_group_name_H-M   'P 1'
#
loop_
_entity.id
_entity.type
_entity.pdbx_description
1 polymer ?
#
loop_
_entity_poly.entity_id
_entity_poly.type
_entity_poly.pdbx_seq_one_letter_code
_entity_poly.pdbx_strand_id
1 'polypeptide(L)'
;MGTKDSKAKEYLSDNMRFSEICNYVLFDGEKVIKPEDLKECDTTEVLSVFGIDKKQIVKQKWRDLLKSVSVKHTGQMYVILIGAEAQTDIHYAMPVKTMIYDALNYGEQVNEAKKSHRKNKDYRSSDEFLSGFTLDDKLTPVITITLYLGTTQWDGPRSLAEMMPQMDERILPFINDYRINLLNPLEITDFSNFKTGLRPLFEVLKNASDEEKLNDLITNDETFTRVDVETVAAINLFVGTDIKYDEKEEVVNMCKAWDDHKKLGIQEGMKQGIQQGMQQGRCLEVYSLVQDGILDPEVGASRVSMSLDDFADAM
;
A
#
# COMPACT_ATOMS: atom_id res chain seq x y z
N MET A 1 0.82 11.65 -7.20
CA MET A 1 1.26 10.59 -6.29
C MET A 1 1.07 11.12 -4.89
N GLY A 2 0.27 10.47 -4.07
CA GLY A 2 0.01 10.89 -2.69
C GLY A 2 1.25 10.70 -1.82
N THR A 3 1.31 11.40 -0.69
CA THR A 3 2.42 11.28 0.29
C THR A 3 2.55 9.83 0.81
N LYS A 4 1.43 9.12 0.91
CA LYS A 4 1.38 7.70 1.34
C LYS A 4 2.05 6.78 0.33
N ASP A 5 1.76 6.94 -0.97
CA ASP A 5 2.35 6.10 -2.02
C ASP A 5 3.87 6.24 -2.11
N SER A 6 4.37 7.49 -1.97
CA SER A 6 5.83 7.73 -2.00
C SER A 6 6.55 7.06 -0.82
N LYS A 7 5.98 7.14 0.38
CA LYS A 7 6.55 6.51 1.58
C LYS A 7 6.40 5.00 1.58
N ALA A 8 5.29 4.47 1.07
CA ALA A 8 5.13 3.03 0.84
C ALA A 8 6.23 2.49 -0.06
N LYS A 9 6.47 3.18 -1.17
CA LYS A 9 7.55 2.84 -2.09
C LYS A 9 8.92 2.86 -1.42
N GLU A 10 9.25 3.91 -0.68
CA GLU A 10 10.51 4.03 0.05
C GLU A 10 10.67 2.85 1.03
N TYR A 11 9.67 2.56 1.85
CA TYR A 11 9.68 1.47 2.81
C TYR A 11 9.86 0.10 2.16
N LEU A 12 9.23 -0.14 1.00
CA LEU A 12 9.32 -1.39 0.25
C LEU A 12 10.56 -1.49 -0.64
N SER A 13 11.30 -0.40 -0.84
CA SER A 13 12.53 -0.41 -1.66
C SER A 13 13.66 -1.19 -1.02
N ASP A 14 13.63 -1.38 0.30
CA ASP A 14 14.57 -2.22 1.03
C ASP A 14 14.55 -3.67 0.51
N ASN A 15 15.71 -4.21 0.16
CA ASN A 15 15.84 -5.52 -0.46
C ASN A 15 15.47 -6.67 0.48
N MET A 16 15.62 -6.51 1.80
CA MET A 16 15.24 -7.54 2.76
C MET A 16 13.72 -7.67 2.81
N ARG A 17 13.01 -6.55 2.97
CA ARG A 17 11.54 -6.51 2.95
C ARG A 17 10.98 -6.99 1.60
N PHE A 18 11.56 -6.51 0.50
CA PHE A 18 11.14 -6.92 -0.84
C PHE A 18 11.32 -8.43 -1.08
N SER A 19 12.45 -9.00 -0.66
CA SER A 19 12.70 -10.44 -0.80
C SER A 19 11.74 -11.29 0.02
N GLU A 20 11.34 -10.86 1.23
CA GLU A 20 10.33 -11.55 2.05
C GLU A 20 8.97 -11.57 1.37
N ILE A 21 8.53 -10.43 0.80
CA ILE A 21 7.30 -10.35 0.02
C ILE A 21 7.33 -11.31 -1.17
N CYS A 22 8.43 -11.30 -1.94
CA CYS A 22 8.58 -12.20 -3.08
C CYS A 22 8.59 -13.67 -2.67
N ASN A 23 9.31 -14.02 -1.62
CA ASN A 23 9.37 -15.39 -1.12
C ASN A 23 8.01 -15.86 -0.61
N TYR A 24 7.28 -15.00 0.09
CA TYR A 24 5.94 -15.34 0.57
C TYR A 24 4.96 -15.59 -0.58
N VAL A 25 4.92 -14.69 -1.57
CA VAL A 25 3.92 -14.75 -2.65
C VAL A 25 4.25 -15.82 -3.69
N LEU A 26 5.54 -16.01 -4.02
CA LEU A 26 5.97 -16.84 -5.14
C LEU A 26 6.46 -18.22 -4.74
N PHE A 27 6.86 -18.40 -3.47
CA PHE A 27 7.53 -19.61 -2.98
C PHE A 27 6.99 -20.07 -1.62
N ASP A 28 5.75 -19.71 -1.27
CA ASP A 28 5.08 -20.12 -0.03
C ASP A 28 5.93 -19.86 1.24
N GLY A 29 6.75 -18.81 1.23
CA GLY A 29 7.64 -18.44 2.32
C GLY A 29 9.01 -19.12 2.29
N GLU A 30 9.30 -20.02 1.35
CA GLU A 30 10.64 -20.55 1.16
C GLU A 30 11.63 -19.46 0.76
N LYS A 31 12.82 -19.43 1.38
CA LYS A 31 13.86 -18.42 1.12
C LYS A 31 14.63 -18.67 -0.17
N VAL A 32 13.97 -18.56 -1.32
CA VAL A 32 14.55 -18.76 -2.65
C VAL A 32 15.22 -17.48 -3.14
N ILE A 33 14.59 -16.33 -2.95
CA ILE A 33 15.11 -15.01 -3.34
C ILE A 33 15.84 -14.42 -2.15
N LYS A 34 17.12 -14.08 -2.34
CA LYS A 34 17.94 -13.40 -1.35
C LYS A 34 18.02 -11.90 -1.63
N PRO A 35 18.12 -11.05 -0.58
CA PRO A 35 18.20 -9.61 -0.77
C PRO A 35 19.35 -9.15 -1.68
N GLU A 36 20.50 -9.85 -1.62
CA GLU A 36 21.68 -9.55 -2.43
C GLU A 36 21.52 -9.89 -3.92
N ASP A 37 20.59 -10.75 -4.27
CA ASP A 37 20.30 -11.14 -5.66
C ASP A 37 19.39 -10.15 -6.38
N LEU A 38 18.74 -9.25 -5.65
CA LEU A 38 17.82 -8.24 -6.17
C LEU A 38 18.57 -7.03 -6.73
N LYS A 39 18.22 -6.64 -7.95
CA LYS A 39 18.77 -5.45 -8.62
C LYS A 39 17.63 -4.54 -9.04
N GLU A 40 17.74 -3.26 -8.73
CA GLU A 40 16.77 -2.27 -9.18
C GLU A 40 16.78 -2.13 -10.70
N CYS A 41 15.60 -1.99 -11.27
CA CYS A 41 15.37 -1.70 -12.68
C CYS A 41 14.70 -0.35 -12.86
N ASP A 42 14.84 0.25 -14.03
CA ASP A 42 14.11 1.48 -14.36
C ASP A 42 12.61 1.17 -14.47
N THR A 43 11.81 1.92 -13.73
CA THR A 43 10.35 1.85 -13.76
C THR A 43 9.74 2.76 -14.83
N THR A 44 10.57 3.47 -15.60
CA THR A 44 10.12 4.34 -16.68
C THR A 44 9.88 3.50 -17.93
N GLU A 45 8.63 3.17 -18.19
CA GLU A 45 8.25 2.40 -19.37
C GLU A 45 7.93 3.35 -20.54
N VAL A 46 8.42 2.99 -21.72
CA VAL A 46 8.22 3.78 -22.94
C VAL A 46 7.09 3.17 -23.74
N LEU A 47 5.97 3.89 -23.86
CA LEU A 47 4.86 3.52 -24.76
C LEU A 47 5.32 3.61 -26.22
N SER A 48 6.05 2.61 -26.72
CA SER A 48 6.31 2.45 -28.14
C SER A 48 6.01 1.01 -28.56
N VAL A 49 4.77 0.58 -28.39
CA VAL A 49 4.33 -0.75 -28.78
C VAL A 49 3.86 -0.70 -30.23
N PHE A 50 4.44 -1.58 -31.08
CA PHE A 50 3.97 -1.95 -32.43
C PHE A 50 3.26 -0.84 -33.22
N GLY A 51 4.01 0.09 -33.81
CA GLY A 51 3.50 0.99 -34.87
C GLY A 51 2.88 2.32 -34.40
N ILE A 52 2.98 2.68 -33.13
CA ILE A 52 2.61 4.02 -32.67
C ILE A 52 3.75 5.00 -33.00
N ASP A 53 3.40 6.05 -33.72
CA ASP A 53 4.32 7.03 -34.28
C ASP A 53 5.21 7.67 -33.17
N LYS A 54 6.51 7.80 -33.42
CA LYS A 54 7.54 8.32 -32.50
C LYS A 54 7.25 9.68 -31.88
N LYS A 55 6.19 10.36 -32.28
CA LYS A 55 5.81 11.70 -31.80
C LYS A 55 5.00 11.70 -30.51
N GLN A 56 4.54 10.54 -30.02
CA GLN A 56 3.79 10.43 -28.78
C GLN A 56 4.45 9.42 -27.79
N ILE A 57 5.75 9.51 -27.62
CA ILE A 57 6.44 8.77 -26.57
C ILE A 57 6.16 9.48 -25.25
N VAL A 58 5.18 9.00 -24.52
CA VAL A 58 4.94 9.45 -23.14
C VAL A 58 5.83 8.58 -22.24
N LYS A 59 6.93 9.15 -21.78
CA LYS A 59 7.69 8.55 -20.67
C LYS A 59 6.90 8.78 -19.40
N GLN A 60 6.27 7.75 -18.88
CA GLN A 60 5.54 7.82 -17.62
C GLN A 60 6.04 6.71 -16.69
N LYS A 61 6.24 7.06 -15.42
CA LYS A 61 6.56 6.09 -14.40
C LYS A 61 5.26 5.40 -13.98
N TRP A 62 5.13 4.12 -14.32
CA TRP A 62 3.89 3.38 -14.15
C TRP A 62 3.88 2.50 -12.88
N ARG A 63 5.06 2.01 -12.44
CA ARG A 63 5.20 1.13 -11.29
C ARG A 63 5.87 1.81 -10.13
N ASP A 64 5.54 1.38 -8.92
CA ASP A 64 6.22 1.82 -7.72
C ASP A 64 7.64 1.27 -7.67
N LEU A 65 7.79 -0.04 -7.83
CA LEU A 65 9.08 -0.73 -7.80
C LEU A 65 9.17 -1.77 -8.93
N LEU A 66 10.36 -1.92 -9.50
CA LEU A 66 10.70 -3.01 -10.41
C LEU A 66 12.11 -3.49 -10.10
N LYS A 67 12.26 -4.78 -9.79
CA LYS A 67 13.56 -5.40 -9.52
C LYS A 67 13.74 -6.64 -10.37
N SER A 68 14.97 -6.88 -10.83
CA SER A 68 15.35 -8.14 -11.44
C SER A 68 16.02 -9.05 -10.41
N VAL A 69 15.78 -10.34 -10.53
CA VAL A 69 16.41 -11.36 -9.70
C VAL A 69 16.78 -12.58 -10.53
N SER A 70 17.95 -13.15 -10.26
CA SER A 70 18.37 -14.43 -10.84
C SER A 70 17.96 -15.57 -9.90
N VAL A 71 17.09 -16.44 -10.36
CA VAL A 71 16.59 -17.59 -9.58
C VAL A 71 17.22 -18.86 -10.13
N LYS A 72 17.71 -19.71 -9.23
CA LYS A 72 18.24 -21.03 -9.58
C LYS A 72 17.21 -22.10 -9.25
N HIS A 73 16.75 -22.82 -10.26
CA HIS A 73 15.83 -23.93 -10.10
C HIS A 73 16.28 -25.14 -10.92
N THR A 74 16.28 -26.33 -10.30
CA THR A 74 16.68 -27.62 -10.96
C THR A 74 17.98 -27.56 -11.76
N GLY A 75 18.97 -26.78 -11.28
CA GLY A 75 20.26 -26.61 -11.94
C GLY A 75 20.32 -25.58 -13.06
N GLN A 76 19.18 -24.99 -13.43
CA GLN A 76 19.10 -23.90 -14.41
C GLN A 76 18.97 -22.54 -13.70
N MET A 77 19.61 -21.52 -14.24
CA MET A 77 19.43 -20.13 -13.81
C MET A 77 18.54 -19.41 -14.81
N TYR A 78 17.55 -18.68 -14.31
CA TYR A 78 16.72 -17.79 -15.10
C TYR A 78 16.52 -16.47 -14.37
N VAL A 79 16.26 -15.41 -15.11
CA VAL A 79 15.98 -14.09 -14.58
C VAL A 79 14.47 -13.87 -14.52
N ILE A 80 13.99 -13.21 -13.49
CA ILE A 80 12.60 -12.77 -13.36
C ILE A 80 12.62 -11.26 -13.09
N LEU A 81 11.68 -10.55 -13.68
CA LEU A 81 11.37 -9.17 -13.32
C LEU A 81 10.17 -9.17 -12.37
N ILE A 82 10.34 -8.59 -11.19
CA ILE A 82 9.29 -8.51 -10.18
C ILE A 82 8.96 -7.05 -9.93
N GLY A 83 7.71 -6.69 -10.24
CA GLY A 83 7.13 -5.40 -9.90
C GLY A 83 6.37 -5.47 -8.58
N ALA A 84 6.37 -4.39 -7.81
CA ALA A 84 5.49 -4.22 -6.66
C ALA A 84 4.70 -2.93 -6.78
N GLU A 85 3.42 -3.02 -6.48
CA GLU A 85 2.45 -1.93 -6.41
C GLU A 85 1.89 -1.87 -5.00
N ALA A 86 2.14 -0.78 -4.29
CA ALA A 86 1.57 -0.55 -2.96
C ALA A 86 0.25 0.20 -3.10
N GLN A 87 -0.81 -0.35 -2.51
CA GLN A 87 -2.15 0.23 -2.54
C GLN A 87 -2.66 0.42 -1.11
N THR A 88 -3.00 1.64 -0.74
CA THR A 88 -3.68 1.96 0.55
C THR A 88 -5.19 1.94 0.41
N ASP A 89 -5.68 2.17 -0.80
CA ASP A 89 -7.10 2.13 -1.16
C ASP A 89 -7.36 1.04 -2.17
N ILE A 90 -8.58 0.52 -2.22
CA ILE A 90 -8.96 -0.53 -3.16
C ILE A 90 -9.09 0.06 -4.57
N HIS A 91 -8.30 -0.47 -5.48
CA HIS A 91 -8.35 -0.06 -6.88
C HIS A 91 -9.12 -1.09 -7.70
N TYR A 92 -10.40 -0.80 -7.99
CA TYR A 92 -11.31 -1.73 -8.65
C TYR A 92 -10.91 -2.13 -10.09
N ALA A 93 -10.00 -1.41 -10.72
CA ALA A 93 -9.45 -1.79 -12.03
C ALA A 93 -8.00 -2.36 -11.91
N MET A 94 -7.63 -2.93 -10.76
CA MET A 94 -6.27 -3.43 -10.52
C MET A 94 -5.82 -4.52 -11.50
N PRO A 95 -6.66 -5.50 -11.91
CA PRO A 95 -6.28 -6.47 -12.93
C PRO A 95 -5.87 -5.83 -14.26
N VAL A 96 -6.60 -4.81 -14.70
CA VAL A 96 -6.25 -4.08 -15.94
C VAL A 96 -4.98 -3.27 -15.77
N LYS A 97 -4.81 -2.61 -14.63
CA LYS A 97 -3.61 -1.81 -14.32
C LYS A 97 -2.34 -2.68 -14.37
N THR A 98 -2.34 -3.82 -13.68
CA THR A 98 -1.19 -4.73 -13.64
C THR A 98 -0.94 -5.40 -14.99
N MET A 99 -2.00 -5.79 -15.72
CA MET A 99 -1.90 -6.32 -17.08
C MET A 99 -1.19 -5.35 -18.03
N ILE A 100 -1.54 -4.05 -17.97
CA ILE A 100 -0.88 -3.03 -18.79
C ILE A 100 0.61 -2.95 -18.46
N TYR A 101 0.99 -2.97 -17.18
CA TYR A 101 2.39 -2.90 -16.78
C TYR A 101 3.21 -4.08 -17.29
N ASP A 102 2.68 -5.29 -17.15
CA ASP A 102 3.38 -6.48 -17.64
C ASP A 102 3.48 -6.48 -19.17
N ALA A 103 2.41 -6.09 -19.87
CA ALA A 103 2.40 -5.98 -21.32
C ALA A 103 3.40 -4.95 -21.85
N LEU A 104 3.51 -3.78 -21.20
CA LEU A 104 4.48 -2.75 -21.57
C LEU A 104 5.91 -3.24 -21.39
N ASN A 105 6.19 -3.97 -20.31
CA ASN A 105 7.51 -4.55 -20.09
C ASN A 105 7.87 -5.61 -21.13
N TYR A 106 6.95 -6.51 -21.46
CA TYR A 106 7.16 -7.46 -22.56
C TYR A 106 7.36 -6.75 -23.91
N GLY A 107 6.59 -5.68 -24.16
CA GLY A 107 6.76 -4.86 -25.37
C GLY A 107 8.15 -4.23 -25.47
N GLU A 108 8.70 -3.72 -24.35
CA GLU A 108 10.05 -3.16 -24.34
C GLU A 108 11.12 -4.24 -24.57
N GLN A 109 10.99 -5.43 -23.98
CA GLN A 109 11.90 -6.56 -24.24
C GLN A 109 11.94 -6.91 -25.74
N VAL A 110 10.78 -6.95 -26.41
CA VAL A 110 10.72 -7.17 -27.87
C VAL A 110 11.40 -6.04 -28.64
N ASN A 111 11.19 -4.79 -28.21
CA ASN A 111 11.83 -3.63 -28.84
C ASN A 111 13.36 -3.65 -28.67
N GLU A 112 13.86 -4.05 -27.51
CA GLU A 112 15.28 -4.20 -27.24
C GLU A 112 15.91 -5.30 -28.10
N ALA A 113 15.27 -6.47 -28.20
CA ALA A 113 15.68 -7.55 -29.09
C ALA A 113 15.76 -7.04 -30.54
N LYS A 114 14.71 -6.35 -30.99
CA LYS A 114 14.67 -5.75 -32.34
C LYS A 114 15.79 -4.75 -32.60
N LYS A 115 16.11 -3.86 -31.64
CA LYS A 115 17.22 -2.92 -31.73
C LYS A 115 18.57 -3.66 -31.83
N SER A 116 18.75 -4.70 -30.99
CA SER A 116 19.96 -5.54 -30.99
C SER A 116 20.17 -6.24 -32.31
N HIS A 117 19.18 -6.97 -32.80
CA HIS A 117 19.25 -7.70 -34.09
C HIS A 117 19.49 -6.78 -35.29
N ARG A 118 18.85 -5.61 -35.31
CA ARG A 118 19.09 -4.60 -36.35
C ARG A 118 20.52 -4.07 -36.33
N LYS A 119 21.10 -3.87 -35.15
CA LYS A 119 22.50 -3.44 -35.01
C LYS A 119 23.47 -4.53 -35.44
N ASN A 120 23.20 -5.76 -35.07
CA ASN A 120 24.05 -6.92 -35.36
C ASN A 120 23.86 -7.44 -36.79
N LYS A 121 22.73 -7.10 -37.45
CA LYS A 121 22.35 -7.60 -38.81
C LYS A 121 22.27 -9.12 -38.87
N ASP A 122 21.70 -9.77 -37.85
CA ASP A 122 21.74 -11.22 -37.64
C ASP A 122 20.40 -11.93 -37.85
N TYR A 123 19.42 -11.25 -38.46
CA TYR A 123 18.19 -11.90 -38.91
C TYR A 123 18.46 -12.96 -40.00
N ARG A 124 17.83 -14.11 -39.87
CA ARG A 124 18.00 -15.27 -40.79
C ARG A 124 16.90 -15.35 -41.84
N SER A 125 15.76 -14.66 -41.61
CA SER A 125 14.61 -14.69 -42.51
C SER A 125 13.91 -13.33 -42.61
N SER A 126 13.04 -13.18 -43.61
CA SER A 126 12.17 -12.02 -43.75
C SER A 126 11.18 -11.89 -42.60
N ASP A 127 10.74 -13.02 -42.05
CA ASP A 127 9.74 -13.03 -40.94
C ASP A 127 10.37 -12.52 -39.64
N GLU A 128 11.61 -12.94 -39.34
CA GLU A 128 12.41 -12.40 -38.24
C GLU A 128 12.66 -10.89 -38.40
N PHE A 129 13.00 -10.47 -39.61
CA PHE A 129 13.23 -9.05 -39.91
C PHE A 129 11.94 -8.24 -39.74
N LEU A 130 10.78 -8.76 -40.14
CA LEU A 130 9.49 -8.09 -40.04
C LEU A 130 9.02 -8.00 -38.61
N SER A 131 9.08 -9.10 -37.86
CA SER A 131 8.69 -9.14 -36.44
C SER A 131 9.67 -8.38 -35.54
N GLY A 132 10.96 -8.41 -35.90
CA GLY A 132 12.06 -7.91 -35.10
C GLY A 132 12.45 -8.84 -33.94
N PHE A 133 11.92 -10.07 -33.94
CA PHE A 133 12.12 -11.08 -32.91
C PHE A 133 12.41 -12.42 -33.58
N THR A 134 13.41 -13.15 -33.09
CA THR A 134 13.83 -14.42 -33.67
C THR A 134 13.20 -15.61 -32.95
N LEU A 135 13.25 -16.79 -33.54
CA LEU A 135 12.75 -18.00 -32.89
C LEU A 135 13.54 -18.37 -31.61
N ASP A 136 14.80 -17.96 -31.55
CA ASP A 136 15.72 -18.27 -30.46
C ASP A 136 15.56 -17.27 -29.28
N ASP A 137 14.98 -16.08 -29.53
CA ASP A 137 14.75 -15.11 -28.49
C ASP A 137 13.77 -15.64 -27.41
N LYS A 138 14.03 -15.27 -26.17
CA LYS A 138 13.17 -15.60 -25.04
C LYS A 138 12.90 -14.34 -24.22
N LEU A 139 11.67 -14.20 -23.81
CA LEU A 139 11.28 -13.13 -22.90
C LEU A 139 11.62 -13.50 -21.45
N THR A 140 12.09 -12.51 -20.72
CA THR A 140 12.22 -12.60 -19.26
C THR A 140 10.81 -12.54 -18.64
N PRO A 141 10.41 -13.51 -17.80
CA PRO A 141 9.12 -13.45 -17.11
C PRO A 141 8.96 -12.17 -16.29
N VAL A 142 7.78 -11.58 -16.35
CA VAL A 142 7.40 -10.40 -15.59
C VAL A 142 6.30 -10.80 -14.62
N ILE A 143 6.48 -10.50 -13.34
CA ILE A 143 5.51 -10.78 -12.28
C ILE A 143 5.24 -9.49 -11.52
N THR A 144 3.99 -9.06 -11.43
CA THR A 144 3.60 -7.93 -10.60
C THR A 144 2.90 -8.43 -9.34
N ILE A 145 3.40 -8.03 -8.16
CA ILE A 145 2.79 -8.25 -6.86
C ILE A 145 2.04 -6.97 -6.46
N THR A 146 0.77 -7.10 -6.13
CA THR A 146 -0.03 -6.02 -5.55
C THR A 146 -0.03 -6.19 -4.05
N LEU A 147 0.60 -5.27 -3.32
CA LEU A 147 0.59 -5.24 -1.86
C LEU A 147 -0.49 -4.27 -1.38
N TYR A 148 -1.47 -4.79 -0.67
CA TYR A 148 -2.53 -3.97 -0.07
C TYR A 148 -2.15 -3.58 1.36
N LEU A 149 -2.08 -2.28 1.63
CA LEU A 149 -1.72 -1.70 2.93
C LEU A 149 -2.91 -0.96 3.59
N GLY A 150 -4.12 -1.24 3.13
CA GLY A 150 -5.35 -0.73 3.74
C GLY A 150 -5.76 -1.56 4.96
N THR A 151 -6.64 -0.97 5.78
CA THR A 151 -7.17 -1.58 7.00
C THR A 151 -8.59 -2.14 6.83
N THR A 152 -9.16 -2.03 5.63
CA THR A 152 -10.47 -2.58 5.27
C THR A 152 -10.31 -3.84 4.44
N GLN A 153 -11.31 -4.74 4.49
CA GLN A 153 -11.27 -5.96 3.69
C GLN A 153 -11.22 -5.62 2.19
N TRP A 154 -10.34 -6.32 1.45
CA TRP A 154 -10.30 -6.18 -0.01
C TRP A 154 -11.56 -6.79 -0.64
N ASP A 155 -12.34 -5.98 -1.33
CA ASP A 155 -13.56 -6.37 -2.06
C ASP A 155 -13.45 -6.12 -3.57
N GLY A 156 -12.28 -5.68 -4.05
CA GLY A 156 -12.01 -5.44 -5.47
C GLY A 156 -11.79 -6.74 -6.26
N PRO A 157 -11.94 -6.69 -7.59
CA PRO A 157 -11.70 -7.86 -8.44
C PRO A 157 -10.23 -8.30 -8.38
N ARG A 158 -10.03 -9.62 -8.42
CA ARG A 158 -8.70 -10.26 -8.42
C ARG A 158 -8.31 -10.78 -9.78
N SER A 159 -9.25 -10.80 -10.72
CA SER A 159 -8.99 -11.21 -12.09
C SER A 159 -9.77 -10.36 -13.09
N LEU A 160 -9.33 -10.38 -14.34
CA LEU A 160 -10.03 -9.72 -15.44
C LEU A 160 -11.42 -10.34 -15.66
N ALA A 161 -11.53 -11.64 -15.46
CA ALA A 161 -12.82 -12.36 -15.59
C ALA A 161 -13.87 -11.85 -14.57
N GLU A 162 -13.47 -11.54 -13.33
CA GLU A 162 -14.37 -10.96 -12.32
C GLU A 162 -14.88 -9.56 -12.68
N MET A 163 -14.22 -8.87 -13.60
CA MET A 163 -14.63 -7.55 -14.10
C MET A 163 -15.60 -7.63 -15.28
N MET A 164 -15.85 -8.81 -15.81
CA MET A 164 -16.67 -9.03 -17.00
C MET A 164 -18.12 -9.34 -16.61
N PRO A 165 -19.09 -9.01 -17.48
CA PRO A 165 -20.47 -9.44 -17.28
C PRO A 165 -20.59 -10.96 -17.43
N GLN A 166 -21.67 -11.54 -16.92
CA GLN A 166 -21.97 -12.93 -17.16
C GLN A 166 -22.09 -13.19 -18.67
N MET A 167 -21.34 -14.17 -19.18
CA MET A 167 -21.24 -14.48 -20.60
C MET A 167 -21.60 -15.92 -20.88
N ASP A 168 -21.85 -16.22 -22.16
CA ASP A 168 -22.03 -17.58 -22.67
C ASP A 168 -20.74 -18.40 -22.43
N GLU A 169 -20.89 -19.59 -21.85
CA GLU A 169 -19.75 -20.49 -21.53
C GLU A 169 -18.92 -20.84 -22.76
N ARG A 170 -19.46 -20.78 -23.97
CA ARG A 170 -18.77 -21.03 -25.23
C ARG A 170 -17.78 -19.92 -25.58
N ILE A 171 -17.91 -18.72 -25.01
CA ILE A 171 -17.03 -17.56 -25.24
C ILE A 171 -15.85 -17.60 -24.28
N LEU A 172 -16.05 -18.09 -23.05
CA LEU A 172 -15.05 -18.08 -21.99
C LEU A 172 -13.67 -18.66 -22.41
N PRO A 173 -13.58 -19.76 -23.18
CA PRO A 173 -12.29 -20.32 -23.61
C PRO A 173 -11.46 -19.41 -24.51
N PHE A 174 -12.08 -18.37 -25.11
CA PHE A 174 -11.39 -17.41 -25.99
C PHE A 174 -10.91 -16.16 -25.26
N ILE A 175 -11.23 -16.03 -23.95
CA ILE A 175 -10.84 -14.88 -23.14
C ILE A 175 -9.65 -15.30 -22.28
N ASN A 176 -8.55 -14.58 -22.44
CA ASN A 176 -7.41 -14.75 -21.54
C ASN A 176 -7.70 -14.04 -20.22
N ASP A 177 -7.81 -14.78 -19.14
CA ASP A 177 -7.94 -14.22 -17.80
C ASP A 177 -6.57 -13.73 -17.32
N TYR A 178 -6.56 -12.55 -16.74
CA TYR A 178 -5.38 -11.97 -16.10
C TYR A 178 -5.65 -11.79 -14.61
N ARG A 179 -4.87 -12.48 -13.77
CA ARG A 179 -5.02 -12.48 -12.31
C ARG A 179 -3.94 -11.63 -11.67
N ILE A 180 -4.30 -10.90 -10.63
CA ILE A 180 -3.33 -10.18 -9.80
C ILE A 180 -2.74 -11.12 -8.73
N ASN A 181 -1.47 -10.91 -8.41
CA ASN A 181 -0.83 -11.54 -7.26
C ASN A 181 -1.01 -10.62 -6.05
N LEU A 182 -2.16 -10.73 -5.39
CA LEU A 182 -2.52 -9.87 -4.27
C LEU A 182 -1.90 -10.42 -2.98
N LEU A 183 -1.07 -9.61 -2.31
CA LEU A 183 -0.68 -9.80 -0.92
C LEU A 183 -1.53 -8.87 -0.05
N ASN A 184 -2.46 -9.47 0.69
CA ASN A 184 -3.34 -8.76 1.62
C ASN A 184 -3.02 -9.21 3.06
N PRO A 185 -2.43 -8.36 3.90
CA PRO A 185 -2.12 -8.71 5.30
C PRO A 185 -3.32 -9.18 6.12
N LEU A 186 -4.53 -8.71 5.80
CA LEU A 186 -5.76 -9.11 6.50
C LEU A 186 -6.10 -10.60 6.29
N GLU A 187 -5.59 -11.21 5.21
CA GLU A 187 -5.82 -12.62 4.87
C GLU A 187 -4.70 -13.54 5.35
N ILE A 188 -3.57 -13.01 5.82
CA ILE A 188 -2.44 -13.79 6.32
C ILE A 188 -2.84 -14.44 7.65
N THR A 189 -2.64 -15.75 7.76
CA THR A 189 -2.91 -16.51 8.99
C THR A 189 -1.65 -16.74 9.82
N ASP A 190 -0.49 -16.82 9.17
CA ASP A 190 0.80 -17.03 9.82
C ASP A 190 1.83 -16.02 9.31
N PHE A 191 2.29 -15.15 10.20
CA PHE A 191 3.29 -14.12 9.93
C PHE A 191 4.73 -14.61 10.18
N SER A 192 4.94 -15.86 10.53
CA SER A 192 6.26 -16.41 10.87
C SER A 192 7.27 -16.35 9.72
N ASN A 193 6.80 -16.23 8.47
CA ASN A 193 7.62 -16.07 7.27
C ASN A 193 8.29 -14.69 7.17
N PHE A 194 7.74 -13.67 7.85
CA PHE A 194 8.29 -12.32 7.86
C PHE A 194 9.19 -12.13 9.08
N LYS A 195 10.44 -11.72 8.87
CA LYS A 195 11.46 -11.51 9.90
C LYS A 195 11.91 -10.06 10.02
N THR A 196 11.53 -9.22 9.03
CA THR A 196 11.77 -7.78 9.01
C THR A 196 10.63 -7.02 9.68
N GLY A 197 10.66 -5.70 9.62
CA GLY A 197 9.54 -4.84 10.04
C GLY A 197 8.21 -5.08 9.32
N LEU A 198 8.19 -5.92 8.28
CA LEU A 198 6.94 -6.34 7.63
C LEU A 198 6.02 -7.11 8.58
N ARG A 199 6.58 -7.94 9.48
CA ARG A 199 5.77 -8.70 10.44
C ARG A 199 4.97 -7.79 11.35
N PRO A 200 5.56 -6.89 12.16
CA PRO A 200 4.78 -6.00 13.01
C PRO A 200 3.86 -5.07 12.22
N LEU A 201 4.27 -4.60 11.02
CA LEU A 201 3.40 -3.80 10.17
C LEU A 201 2.13 -4.57 9.75
N PHE A 202 2.28 -5.80 9.25
CA PHE A 202 1.17 -6.60 8.75
C PHE A 202 0.25 -7.06 9.88
N GLU A 203 0.81 -7.43 11.04
CA GLU A 203 0.04 -7.79 12.23
C GLU A 203 -0.79 -6.61 12.74
N VAL A 204 -0.23 -5.39 12.75
CA VAL A 204 -0.97 -4.17 13.12
C VAL A 204 -2.05 -3.86 12.09
N LEU A 205 -1.77 -3.92 10.78
CA LEU A 205 -2.76 -3.70 9.74
C LEU A 205 -3.95 -4.67 9.87
N LYS A 206 -3.67 -5.94 10.12
CA LYS A 206 -4.70 -6.97 10.28
C LYS A 206 -5.63 -6.69 11.46
N ASN A 207 -5.11 -6.14 12.55
CA ASN A 207 -5.87 -5.91 13.77
C ASN A 207 -6.31 -4.45 13.96
N ALA A 208 -6.03 -3.57 12.97
CA ALA A 208 -6.25 -2.13 13.09
C ALA A 208 -7.73 -1.73 13.35
N SER A 209 -8.69 -2.56 12.93
CA SER A 209 -10.13 -2.34 13.17
C SER A 209 -10.64 -2.86 14.52
N ASP A 210 -9.82 -3.56 15.30
CA ASP A 210 -10.16 -4.16 16.58
C ASP A 210 -9.19 -3.68 17.65
N GLU A 211 -9.58 -2.63 18.38
CA GLU A 211 -8.74 -1.95 19.37
C GLU A 211 -8.28 -2.90 20.49
N GLU A 212 -9.11 -3.84 20.91
CA GLU A 212 -8.79 -4.77 21.99
C GLU A 212 -7.71 -5.76 21.54
N LYS A 213 -7.88 -6.36 20.35
CA LYS A 213 -6.88 -7.26 19.75
C LYS A 213 -5.58 -6.55 19.43
N LEU A 214 -5.66 -5.33 18.88
CA LEU A 214 -4.47 -4.54 18.57
C LEU A 214 -3.68 -4.22 19.84
N ASN A 215 -4.37 -3.83 20.91
CA ASN A 215 -3.75 -3.56 22.19
C ASN A 215 -3.09 -4.82 22.81
N ASP A 216 -3.79 -5.95 22.79
CA ASP A 216 -3.27 -7.23 23.28
C ASP A 216 -2.02 -7.66 22.49
N LEU A 217 -2.08 -7.57 21.17
CA LEU A 217 -0.97 -7.86 20.25
C LEU A 217 0.26 -7.03 20.58
N ILE A 218 0.13 -5.69 20.59
CA ILE A 218 1.28 -4.78 20.78
C ILE A 218 1.86 -4.94 22.19
N THR A 219 1.05 -5.23 23.20
CA THR A 219 1.49 -5.31 24.58
C THR A 219 2.19 -6.65 24.90
N ASN A 220 1.73 -7.76 24.31
CA ASN A 220 2.11 -9.10 24.70
C ASN A 220 3.04 -9.83 23.72
N ASP A 221 3.15 -9.39 22.46
CA ASP A 221 4.09 -10.00 21.50
C ASP A 221 5.46 -9.33 21.59
N GLU A 222 6.49 -10.15 21.85
CA GLU A 222 7.89 -9.71 21.95
C GLU A 222 8.41 -9.01 20.69
N THR A 223 7.81 -9.26 19.53
CA THR A 223 8.15 -8.61 18.27
C THR A 223 8.07 -7.08 18.37
N PHE A 224 7.13 -6.56 19.18
CA PHE A 224 6.92 -5.13 19.37
C PHE A 224 7.86 -4.48 20.38
N THR A 225 8.70 -5.25 21.06
CA THR A 225 9.71 -4.69 21.99
C THR A 225 10.86 -4.01 21.25
N ARG A 226 11.09 -4.37 19.96
CA ARG A 226 12.19 -3.84 19.15
C ARG A 226 11.75 -3.70 17.68
N VAL A 227 11.06 -2.64 17.36
CA VAL A 227 10.61 -2.32 15.99
C VAL A 227 11.50 -1.22 15.41
N ASP A 228 11.97 -1.37 14.18
CA ASP A 228 12.75 -0.32 13.52
C ASP A 228 11.89 0.95 13.29
N VAL A 229 12.56 2.10 13.34
CA VAL A 229 11.91 3.43 13.23
C VAL A 229 11.11 3.57 11.94
N GLU A 230 11.63 3.04 10.84
CA GLU A 230 10.93 3.11 9.54
C GLU A 230 9.61 2.33 9.57
N THR A 231 9.59 1.20 10.27
CA THR A 231 8.36 0.39 10.47
C THR A 231 7.35 1.11 11.36
N VAL A 232 7.78 1.78 12.44
CA VAL A 232 6.87 2.59 13.26
C VAL A 232 6.30 3.76 12.45
N ALA A 233 7.13 4.41 11.62
CA ALA A 233 6.68 5.45 10.70
C ALA A 233 5.66 4.91 9.67
N ALA A 234 5.87 3.71 9.15
CA ALA A 234 4.95 3.03 8.23
C ALA A 234 3.61 2.71 8.92
N ILE A 235 3.64 2.20 10.15
CA ILE A 235 2.43 1.94 10.95
C ILE A 235 1.65 3.23 11.17
N ASN A 236 2.31 4.31 11.62
CA ASN A 236 1.65 5.61 11.80
C ASN A 236 0.98 6.09 10.51
N LEU A 237 1.66 5.90 9.37
CA LEU A 237 1.18 6.37 8.08
C LEU A 237 -0.04 5.58 7.57
N PHE A 238 0.01 4.25 7.63
CA PHE A 238 -1.00 3.38 7.01
C PHE A 238 -2.21 3.16 7.92
N VAL A 239 -1.98 3.03 9.22
CA VAL A 239 -3.05 2.85 10.20
C VAL A 239 -3.62 4.18 10.69
N GLY A 240 -2.86 5.27 10.57
CA GLY A 240 -3.29 6.60 11.01
C GLY A 240 -3.09 6.83 12.51
N THR A 241 -2.14 6.12 13.12
CA THR A 241 -1.71 6.34 14.49
C THR A 241 -0.73 7.52 14.59
N ASP A 242 -0.52 8.06 15.79
CA ASP A 242 0.45 9.11 16.07
C ASP A 242 1.39 8.68 17.22
N ILE A 243 1.94 7.47 17.10
CA ILE A 243 2.89 6.93 18.05
C ILE A 243 4.15 7.78 17.99
N LYS A 244 4.51 8.38 19.12
CA LYS A 244 5.71 9.24 19.24
C LYS A 244 6.95 8.37 19.50
N TYR A 245 8.02 8.69 18.82
CA TYR A 245 9.33 8.06 18.97
C TYR A 245 10.45 9.06 18.66
N ASP A 246 11.67 8.76 19.10
CA ASP A 246 12.84 9.57 18.76
C ASP A 246 13.39 9.08 17.40
N GLU A 247 13.38 9.96 16.39
CA GLU A 247 13.90 9.67 15.04
C GLU A 247 15.42 9.40 15.02
N LYS A 248 16.12 9.67 16.11
CA LYS A 248 17.56 9.40 16.24
C LYS A 248 17.86 7.97 16.71
N GLU A 249 16.87 7.27 17.22
CA GLU A 249 17.00 5.87 17.59
C GLU A 249 16.84 5.00 16.34
N GLU A 250 17.54 3.88 16.29
CA GLU A 250 17.36 2.88 15.22
C GLU A 250 16.17 1.96 15.49
N VAL A 251 15.82 1.78 16.75
CA VAL A 251 14.81 0.82 17.22
C VAL A 251 13.94 1.45 18.30
N VAL A 252 12.66 1.21 18.23
CA VAL A 252 11.64 1.70 19.16
C VAL A 252 11.06 0.53 19.96
N ASN A 253 10.92 0.70 21.28
CA ASN A 253 10.04 -0.18 22.07
C ASN A 253 8.60 0.26 21.85
N MET A 254 7.94 -0.38 20.89
CA MET A 254 6.59 -0.01 20.47
C MET A 254 5.55 -0.29 21.56
N CYS A 255 5.74 -1.33 22.39
CA CYS A 255 4.85 -1.59 23.53
C CYS A 255 4.77 -0.39 24.47
N LYS A 256 5.93 0.17 24.83
CA LYS A 256 6.01 1.37 25.67
C LYS A 256 5.45 2.61 24.99
N ALA A 257 5.82 2.83 23.73
CA ALA A 257 5.36 3.97 22.95
C ALA A 257 3.83 3.95 22.75
N TRP A 258 3.25 2.76 22.58
CA TRP A 258 1.82 2.54 22.50
C TRP A 258 1.09 2.88 23.81
N ASP A 259 1.62 2.42 24.95
CA ASP A 259 1.08 2.74 26.26
C ASP A 259 1.10 4.24 26.55
N ASP A 260 2.20 4.90 26.17
CA ASP A 260 2.32 6.36 26.34
C ASP A 260 1.36 7.11 25.40
N HIS A 261 1.17 6.65 24.17
CA HIS A 261 0.18 7.18 23.24
C HIS A 261 -1.25 7.07 23.79
N LYS A 262 -1.64 5.92 24.35
CA LYS A 262 -2.94 5.70 24.99
C LYS A 262 -3.16 6.63 26.19
N LYS A 263 -2.16 6.77 27.05
CA LYS A 263 -2.24 7.67 28.22
C LYS A 263 -2.45 9.12 27.79
N LEU A 264 -1.73 9.57 26.75
CA LEU A 264 -1.92 10.92 26.19
C LEU A 264 -3.34 11.10 25.64
N GLY A 265 -3.83 10.15 24.84
CA GLY A 265 -5.20 10.20 24.32
C GLY A 265 -6.27 10.28 25.42
N ILE A 266 -6.12 9.48 26.49
CA ILE A 266 -7.02 9.53 27.65
C ILE A 266 -6.95 10.90 28.35
N GLN A 267 -5.74 11.46 28.54
CA GLN A 267 -5.55 12.77 29.17
C GLN A 267 -6.17 13.90 28.33
N GLU A 268 -5.96 13.86 27.02
CA GLU A 268 -6.56 14.84 26.10
C GLU A 268 -8.08 14.73 26.06
N GLY A 269 -8.62 13.52 25.97
CA GLY A 269 -10.06 13.27 26.00
C GLY A 269 -10.69 13.75 27.33
N MET A 270 -10.03 13.47 28.46
CA MET A 270 -10.49 13.96 29.77
C MET A 270 -10.45 15.49 29.83
N LYS A 271 -9.38 16.12 29.36
CA LYS A 271 -9.27 17.59 29.32
C LYS A 271 -10.38 18.23 28.47
N GLN A 272 -10.63 17.67 27.28
CA GLN A 272 -11.70 18.13 26.40
C GLN A 272 -13.07 17.93 27.03
N GLY A 273 -13.32 16.74 27.63
CA GLY A 273 -14.57 16.45 28.31
C GLY A 273 -14.84 17.41 29.48
N ILE A 274 -13.83 17.71 30.31
CA ILE A 274 -13.94 18.69 31.40
C ILE A 274 -14.26 20.08 30.84
N GLN A 275 -13.54 20.51 29.78
CA GLN A 275 -13.77 21.82 29.17
C GLN A 275 -15.19 21.94 28.59
N GLN A 276 -15.66 20.91 27.89
CA GLN A 276 -17.03 20.87 27.36
C GLN A 276 -18.07 20.86 28.47
N GLY A 277 -17.86 20.05 29.52
CA GLY A 277 -18.76 19.99 30.68
C GLY A 277 -18.84 21.33 31.41
N MET A 278 -17.70 22.01 31.59
CA MET A 278 -17.67 23.35 32.19
C MET A 278 -18.42 24.38 31.32
N GLN A 279 -18.25 24.32 30.00
CA GLN A 279 -18.96 25.21 29.08
C GLN A 279 -20.46 24.96 29.08
N GLN A 280 -20.89 23.71 29.04
CA GLN A 280 -22.30 23.33 29.14
C GLN A 280 -22.91 23.74 30.49
N GLY A 281 -22.19 23.44 31.58
CA GLY A 281 -22.65 23.87 32.94
C GLY A 281 -22.80 25.36 33.02
N ARG A 282 -21.87 26.14 32.48
CA ARG A 282 -21.97 27.60 32.42
C ARG A 282 -23.17 28.06 31.59
N CYS A 283 -23.45 27.44 30.47
CA CYS A 283 -24.61 27.74 29.65
C CYS A 283 -25.92 27.48 30.44
N LEU A 284 -26.04 26.31 31.07
CA LEU A 284 -27.22 25.95 31.86
C LEU A 284 -27.45 26.91 33.05
N GLU A 285 -26.39 27.28 33.74
CA GLU A 285 -26.47 28.27 34.83
C GLU A 285 -26.98 29.62 34.31
N VAL A 286 -26.44 30.10 33.21
CA VAL A 286 -26.87 31.38 32.61
C VAL A 286 -28.32 31.29 32.11
N TYR A 287 -28.73 30.17 31.51
CA TYR A 287 -30.14 29.96 31.12
C TYR A 287 -31.09 30.01 32.31
N SER A 288 -30.74 29.33 33.44
CA SER A 288 -31.53 29.37 34.65
C SER A 288 -31.67 30.81 35.19
N LEU A 289 -30.57 31.55 35.21
CA LEU A 289 -30.59 32.95 35.69
C LEU A 289 -31.47 33.86 34.81
N VAL A 290 -31.53 33.61 33.50
CA VAL A 290 -32.39 34.35 32.57
C VAL A 290 -33.86 33.94 32.77
N GLN A 291 -34.14 32.65 32.89
CA GLN A 291 -35.50 32.13 33.13
C GLN A 291 -36.06 32.62 34.46
N ASP A 292 -35.22 32.71 35.48
CA ASP A 292 -35.60 33.24 36.82
C ASP A 292 -35.76 34.78 36.84
N GLY A 293 -35.50 35.45 35.70
CA GLY A 293 -35.58 36.91 35.60
C GLY A 293 -34.47 37.67 36.33
N ILE A 294 -33.41 36.99 36.74
CA ILE A 294 -32.25 37.55 37.45
C ILE A 294 -31.27 38.20 36.47
N LEU A 295 -31.18 37.67 35.24
CA LEU A 295 -30.27 38.13 34.20
C LEU A 295 -31.05 38.49 32.95
N ASP A 296 -30.68 39.60 32.32
CA ASP A 296 -31.24 40.00 31.02
C ASP A 296 -30.77 39.04 29.90
N PRO A 297 -31.63 38.63 28.94
CA PRO A 297 -31.28 37.73 27.87
C PRO A 297 -30.08 38.16 27.01
N GLU A 298 -29.94 39.47 26.74
CA GLU A 298 -28.78 39.98 25.97
C GLU A 298 -27.47 39.81 26.73
N VAL A 299 -27.51 40.05 28.06
CA VAL A 299 -26.37 39.84 28.94
C VAL A 299 -26.07 38.35 29.08
N GLY A 300 -27.09 37.49 29.13
CA GLY A 300 -26.98 36.04 29.15
C GLY A 300 -26.26 35.51 27.91
N ALA A 301 -26.74 35.86 26.75
CA ALA A 301 -26.14 35.48 25.46
C ALA A 301 -24.67 35.90 25.37
N SER A 302 -24.36 37.14 25.76
CA SER A 302 -22.98 37.65 25.80
C SER A 302 -22.06 36.84 26.73
N ARG A 303 -22.56 36.41 27.91
CA ARG A 303 -21.78 35.62 28.88
C ARG A 303 -21.37 34.22 28.37
N VAL A 304 -22.17 33.64 27.48
CA VAL A 304 -21.91 32.33 26.90
C VAL A 304 -21.37 32.42 25.46
N SER A 305 -21.09 33.65 25.00
CA SER A 305 -20.56 33.94 23.65
C SER A 305 -21.45 33.42 22.52
N MET A 306 -22.78 33.53 22.71
CA MET A 306 -23.79 33.20 21.71
C MET A 306 -24.43 34.45 21.12
N SER A 307 -24.99 34.35 19.94
CA SER A 307 -25.93 35.37 19.46
C SER A 307 -27.23 35.34 20.29
N LEU A 308 -28.01 36.45 20.31
CA LEU A 308 -29.25 36.47 21.04
C LEU A 308 -30.27 35.46 20.51
N ASP A 309 -30.30 35.27 19.18
CA ASP A 309 -31.18 34.31 18.54
C ASP A 309 -30.80 32.86 18.87
N ASP A 310 -29.50 32.48 18.75
CA ASP A 310 -29.01 31.15 19.13
C ASP A 310 -29.21 30.85 20.63
N PHE A 311 -29.10 31.91 21.46
CA PHE A 311 -29.32 31.78 22.89
C PHE A 311 -30.78 31.53 23.22
N ALA A 312 -31.70 32.23 22.55
CA ALA A 312 -33.13 32.07 22.72
C ALA A 312 -33.61 30.68 22.24
N ASP A 313 -33.06 30.20 21.13
CA ASP A 313 -33.37 28.85 20.56
C ASP A 313 -32.84 27.71 21.44
N ALA A 314 -31.80 27.97 22.25
CA ALA A 314 -31.15 26.96 23.11
C ALA A 314 -31.74 26.94 24.55
N MET A 315 -32.53 27.94 24.93
CA MET A 315 -33.25 28.01 26.23
C MET A 315 -34.54 27.19 26.24
#